data_5d5833b36b71eae09f84fba7f4b687ff
#
_entry.id   5d5833b36b71eae09f84fba7f4b687ff
#
_cell.length_a   1.000
_cell.length_b   1.000
_cell.length_c   1.000
_cell.angle_alpha   90.00
_cell.angle_beta   90.00
_cell.angle_gamma   90.00
#
_symmetry.space_group_name_H-M   'P 1'
#
loop_
_entity.id
_entity.type
_entity.pdbx_description
1 polymer ?
#
loop_
_entity_poly.entity_id
_entity_poly.type
_entity_poly.pdbx_seq_one_letter_code
_entity_poly.pdbx_strand_id
1 'polypeptide(L)'
;MSTTNFFNTVKKVFPINPSSKSDENLAKFIAKTLINSTSKPLVINPSLTSNLNPNIIRLVLSNPNVKIQSCLHFFRFLKSNPSPFAQKPNLEAHITLVCRLFKVRKFAEAKILLNQVVSNDNLMCPSSDIVSIMIESYEEPKIVHKLFDMLFRVYADNKRFKECLQVFEYMKNNGFEIDDRSCMVYLLALKRCDRFDSLYDFFRRMVDSGVKITVYSMTLVVDGMCKVGEVGRARKLMDEMVGRGIEPNDYTYNTLIDAYMKKLDSKGVGEVLSAMEKSGIAYNVATYTLLIDWNSRFERMEEAERLFEEMKERGIVGDVHAYTSMISWNSKLGNMKKAFRLFDEMAERGLVPNSHTYAALVNGLCKAGQMEGVEVLLNEMQTKGIDQNRVIFNTLIDGYCRRGMIDEAWRCQSIMEQKGFEADVFAYTTIAHGLCKLDRHEEAKRLLLSMVDRGMALNMVAFTTLIDIYCKQGNFVEAKRTIREMESKGEKPTVVAYNALINGYCKKSMMKEAHKTRKEMEVKGLMADVYTYTTLVHGECISGNIDEAARLFSEMPQKHLVPNIITYSVMISGLSKVGRSEEAFKLYDQMKEAGLTPDDTVYASLVGSLHSPTT
;
A
#
# COMPACT_ATOMS: atom_id res chain seq x y z
N MET A 1 -43.98 8.33 -7.40
CA MET A 1 -44.98 8.66 -6.36
C MET A 1 -44.89 10.16 -6.13
N SER A 2 -45.99 10.85 -6.32
CA SER A 2 -46.04 12.33 -6.35
C SER A 2 -45.58 12.95 -5.01
N THR A 3 -44.86 14.07 -5.10
CA THR A 3 -44.34 14.88 -4.00
C THR A 3 -45.37 15.20 -2.90
N THR A 4 -46.64 15.28 -3.26
CA THR A 4 -47.79 15.51 -2.36
C THR A 4 -48.02 14.35 -1.37
N ASN A 5 -47.73 13.10 -1.75
CA ASN A 5 -47.93 11.96 -0.85
C ASN A 5 -46.87 11.83 0.24
N PHE A 6 -45.65 12.28 -0.02
CA PHE A 6 -44.57 12.28 0.97
C PHE A 6 -44.81 13.35 2.05
N PHE A 7 -45.24 14.57 1.66
CA PHE A 7 -45.62 15.63 2.58
C PHE A 7 -46.77 15.23 3.51
N ASN A 8 -47.75 14.49 3.02
CA ASN A 8 -48.85 14.02 3.83
C ASN A 8 -48.48 12.86 4.76
N THR A 9 -47.46 12.07 4.40
CA THR A 9 -46.95 10.98 5.24
C THR A 9 -46.06 11.53 6.36
N VAL A 10 -45.24 12.54 6.09
CA VAL A 10 -44.40 13.19 7.12
C VAL A 10 -45.23 13.94 8.17
N LYS A 11 -46.33 14.62 7.76
CA LYS A 11 -47.28 15.25 8.69
C LYS A 11 -48.01 14.27 9.60
N LYS A 12 -48.12 12.99 9.21
CA LYS A 12 -48.80 11.95 10.02
C LYS A 12 -47.91 11.28 11.09
N VAL A 13 -46.59 11.41 10.99
CA VAL A 13 -45.65 10.67 11.86
C VAL A 13 -45.31 11.42 13.17
N PHE A 14 -45.41 12.76 13.16
CA PHE A 14 -45.19 13.54 14.38
C PHE A 14 -46.33 14.56 14.57
N PRO A 15 -47.33 14.29 15.40
CA PRO A 15 -48.28 15.31 15.78
C PRO A 15 -47.52 16.36 16.59
N ILE A 16 -47.37 17.57 16.07
CA ILE A 16 -46.98 18.74 16.82
C ILE A 16 -48.02 18.85 17.95
N ASN A 17 -47.63 18.60 19.20
CA ASN A 17 -48.49 18.86 20.33
C ASN A 17 -48.83 20.36 20.30
N PRO A 18 -50.10 20.75 20.18
CA PRO A 18 -50.45 22.14 20.16
C PRO A 18 -49.96 22.76 21.46
N SER A 19 -49.18 23.85 21.37
CA SER A 19 -48.68 24.59 22.53
C SER A 19 -49.87 25.01 23.37
N SER A 20 -49.84 24.68 24.67
CA SER A 20 -50.86 25.19 25.58
C SER A 20 -50.75 26.70 25.64
N LYS A 21 -51.87 27.42 25.79
CA LYS A 21 -51.85 28.90 26.01
C LYS A 21 -50.91 29.33 27.14
N SER A 22 -50.65 28.43 28.10
CA SER A 22 -49.66 28.57 29.16
C SER A 22 -48.23 28.60 28.67
N ASP A 23 -47.85 27.70 27.72
CA ASP A 23 -46.49 27.61 27.17
C ASP A 23 -46.12 28.83 26.32
N GLU A 24 -47.09 29.35 25.55
CA GLU A 24 -46.90 30.58 24.78
C GLU A 24 -46.67 31.81 25.65
N ASN A 25 -47.41 31.92 26.74
CA ASN A 25 -47.29 33.03 27.69
C ASN A 25 -45.94 33.01 28.41
N LEU A 26 -45.46 31.82 28.81
CA LEU A 26 -44.16 31.64 29.47
C LEU A 26 -43.02 31.90 28.46
N ALA A 27 -43.14 31.44 27.24
CA ALA A 27 -42.17 31.72 26.17
C ALA A 27 -42.06 33.21 25.86
N LYS A 28 -43.21 33.93 25.80
CA LYS A 28 -43.25 35.41 25.63
C LYS A 28 -42.58 36.15 26.79
N PHE A 29 -42.78 35.69 28.01
CA PHE A 29 -42.16 36.28 29.21
C PHE A 29 -40.64 36.10 29.18
N ILE A 30 -40.15 34.90 28.90
CA ILE A 30 -38.71 34.62 28.78
C ILE A 30 -38.10 35.42 27.64
N ALA A 31 -38.76 35.49 26.47
CA ALA A 31 -38.32 36.30 25.34
C ALA A 31 -38.17 37.78 25.71
N LYS A 32 -39.14 38.36 26.43
CA LYS A 32 -39.04 39.75 26.94
C LYS A 32 -37.84 39.94 27.86
N THR A 33 -37.57 38.99 28.76
CA THR A 33 -36.43 39.04 29.67
C THR A 33 -35.09 39.01 28.89
N LEU A 34 -35.01 38.18 27.82
CA LEU A 34 -33.84 38.07 26.94
C LEU A 34 -33.62 39.32 26.08
N ILE A 35 -34.68 40.04 25.72
CA ILE A 35 -34.60 41.29 24.95
C ILE A 35 -34.04 42.40 25.83
N ASN A 36 -34.44 42.44 27.09
CA ASN A 36 -34.08 43.51 28.04
C ASN A 36 -32.68 43.29 28.69
N SER A 37 -32.11 42.07 28.64
CA SER A 37 -30.79 41.75 29.18
C SER A 37 -29.67 42.02 28.20
N THR A 38 -29.19 43.24 28.08
CA THR A 38 -28.19 43.63 27.04
C THR A 38 -26.73 43.52 27.49
N SER A 39 -26.39 43.21 28.78
CA SER A 39 -24.98 43.27 29.22
C SER A 39 -24.62 42.54 30.53
N LYS A 40 -25.49 41.71 31.11
CA LYS A 40 -25.20 40.96 32.37
C LYS A 40 -25.34 39.46 32.15
N PRO A 41 -24.58 38.60 32.91
CA PRO A 41 -24.78 37.15 32.84
C PRO A 41 -26.25 36.83 33.10
N LEU A 42 -26.81 35.93 32.30
CA LEU A 42 -28.21 35.52 32.34
C LEU A 42 -28.52 34.89 33.72
N VAL A 43 -29.12 35.64 34.61
CA VAL A 43 -29.67 35.11 35.87
C VAL A 43 -31.16 34.82 35.61
N ILE A 44 -31.45 33.59 35.21
CA ILE A 44 -32.82 33.10 35.10
C ILE A 44 -33.21 32.56 36.50
N ASN A 45 -34.33 33.02 37.03
CA ASN A 45 -34.83 32.61 38.33
C ASN A 45 -35.00 31.06 38.36
N PRO A 46 -34.49 30.34 39.36
CA PRO A 46 -34.59 28.87 39.43
C PRO A 46 -36.02 28.33 39.29
N SER A 47 -37.04 29.08 39.75
CA SER A 47 -38.44 28.73 39.59
C SER A 47 -38.95 28.78 38.14
N LEU A 48 -38.27 29.50 37.25
CA LEU A 48 -38.60 29.52 35.81
C LEU A 48 -37.94 28.39 35.06
N THR A 49 -36.80 27.90 35.53
CA THR A 49 -36.07 26.78 34.87
C THR A 49 -36.75 25.43 35.11
N SER A 50 -37.48 25.27 36.22
CA SER A 50 -38.23 24.03 36.52
C SER A 50 -39.43 23.77 35.61
N ASN A 51 -39.95 24.82 34.94
CA ASN A 51 -41.13 24.75 34.09
C ASN A 51 -40.78 24.79 32.59
N LEU A 52 -39.48 24.70 32.23
CA LEU A 52 -39.03 24.71 30.83
C LEU A 52 -39.24 23.33 30.19
N ASN A 53 -40.16 23.28 29.25
CA ASN A 53 -40.33 22.14 28.36
C ASN A 53 -39.71 22.40 26.98
N PRO A 54 -39.48 21.38 26.15
CA PRO A 54 -38.86 21.52 24.83
C PRO A 54 -39.61 22.50 23.93
N ASN A 55 -40.95 22.55 23.99
CA ASN A 55 -41.78 23.46 23.20
C ASN A 55 -41.53 24.91 23.57
N ILE A 56 -41.42 25.24 24.84
CA ILE A 56 -41.13 26.60 25.33
C ILE A 56 -39.73 27.03 24.81
N ILE A 57 -38.73 26.15 24.91
CA ILE A 57 -37.37 26.42 24.44
C ILE A 57 -37.43 26.73 22.94
N ARG A 58 -38.13 25.94 22.14
CA ARG A 58 -38.32 26.16 20.71
C ARG A 58 -38.97 27.51 20.41
N LEU A 59 -40.07 27.83 21.10
CA LEU A 59 -40.79 29.10 20.92
C LEU A 59 -39.94 30.32 21.29
N VAL A 60 -39.12 30.23 22.34
CA VAL A 60 -38.17 31.30 22.68
C VAL A 60 -37.09 31.45 21.62
N LEU A 61 -36.51 30.35 21.15
CA LEU A 61 -35.48 30.35 20.14
C LEU A 61 -36.01 30.77 18.76
N SER A 62 -37.25 30.53 18.41
CA SER A 62 -37.87 30.93 17.15
C SER A 62 -38.32 32.39 17.14
N ASN A 63 -38.39 33.06 18.28
CA ASN A 63 -38.91 34.46 18.36
C ASN A 63 -37.96 35.46 17.64
N PRO A 64 -38.42 36.16 16.57
CA PRO A 64 -37.59 37.05 15.77
C PRO A 64 -37.04 38.25 16.54
N ASN A 65 -37.74 38.69 17.59
CA ASN A 65 -37.38 39.88 18.36
C ASN A 65 -36.22 39.65 19.34
N VAL A 66 -35.88 38.40 19.66
CA VAL A 66 -34.72 38.07 20.51
C VAL A 66 -33.44 38.09 19.71
N LYS A 67 -32.44 38.85 20.14
CA LYS A 67 -31.13 38.93 19.45
C LYS A 67 -30.47 37.53 19.47
N ILE A 68 -29.78 37.16 18.36
CA ILE A 68 -29.15 35.86 18.20
C ILE A 68 -28.09 35.55 19.28
N GLN A 69 -27.37 36.58 19.74
CA GLN A 69 -26.42 36.41 20.86
C GLN A 69 -27.10 36.00 22.15
N SER A 70 -28.26 36.62 22.46
CA SER A 70 -29.06 36.24 23.64
C SER A 70 -29.59 34.81 23.52
N CYS A 71 -29.96 34.36 22.32
CA CYS A 71 -30.35 32.99 22.05
C CYS A 71 -29.18 32.02 22.30
N LEU A 72 -27.98 32.35 21.84
CA LEU A 72 -26.77 31.52 22.06
C LEU A 72 -26.38 31.45 23.54
N HIS A 73 -26.49 32.59 24.28
CA HIS A 73 -26.23 32.62 25.71
C HIS A 73 -27.28 31.79 26.48
N PHE A 74 -28.54 31.91 26.13
CA PHE A 74 -29.63 31.12 26.71
C PHE A 74 -29.41 29.62 26.45
N PHE A 75 -29.07 29.26 25.25
CA PHE A 75 -28.82 27.87 24.87
C PHE A 75 -27.62 27.27 25.59
N ARG A 76 -26.51 28.04 25.71
CA ARG A 76 -25.32 27.63 26.49
C ARG A 76 -25.66 27.50 27.98
N PHE A 77 -26.45 28.41 28.54
CA PHE A 77 -26.93 28.34 29.93
C PHE A 77 -27.69 27.03 30.19
N LEU A 78 -28.63 26.66 29.31
CA LEU A 78 -29.39 25.41 29.42
C LEU A 78 -28.51 24.17 29.34
N LYS A 79 -27.39 24.26 28.63
CA LYS A 79 -26.44 23.14 28.45
C LYS A 79 -25.49 22.99 29.66
N SER A 80 -25.09 24.12 30.28
CA SER A 80 -24.10 24.13 31.38
C SER A 80 -24.72 23.92 32.79
N ASN A 81 -26.04 24.18 32.97
CA ASN A 81 -26.72 24.02 34.25
C ASN A 81 -27.75 22.90 34.17
N PRO A 82 -27.35 21.63 34.37
CA PRO A 82 -28.29 20.54 34.49
C PRO A 82 -28.98 20.62 35.87
N SER A 83 -30.04 21.43 35.96
CA SER A 83 -30.97 21.30 37.06
C SER A 83 -31.71 19.97 36.93
N PRO A 84 -31.97 19.21 38.01
CA PRO A 84 -32.70 17.95 37.94
C PRO A 84 -34.10 18.07 37.32
N PHE A 85 -34.61 19.29 37.19
CA PHE A 85 -35.93 19.61 36.63
C PHE A 85 -35.90 20.30 35.26
N ALA A 86 -34.75 20.77 34.78
CA ALA A 86 -34.63 21.40 33.46
C ALA A 86 -34.27 20.34 32.38
N GLN A 87 -35.17 20.14 31.43
CA GLN A 87 -34.88 19.26 30.31
C GLN A 87 -33.78 19.88 29.42
N LYS A 88 -32.80 19.05 29.03
CA LYS A 88 -31.76 19.46 28.08
C LYS A 88 -32.40 19.85 26.74
N PRO A 89 -31.82 20.84 26.00
CA PRO A 89 -32.31 21.19 24.69
C PRO A 89 -32.41 19.92 23.81
N ASN A 90 -33.60 19.69 23.27
CA ASN A 90 -33.86 18.59 22.32
C ASN A 90 -33.37 18.91 20.93
N LEU A 91 -33.52 17.97 20.00
CA LEU A 91 -33.16 18.12 18.61
C LEU A 91 -33.78 19.35 17.94
N GLU A 92 -35.08 19.55 18.14
CA GLU A 92 -35.83 20.70 17.57
C GLU A 92 -35.24 22.03 17.98
N ALA A 93 -34.87 22.18 19.27
CA ALA A 93 -34.24 23.40 19.78
C ALA A 93 -32.87 23.64 19.15
N HIS A 94 -32.06 22.59 18.96
CA HIS A 94 -30.77 22.71 18.25
C HIS A 94 -30.95 23.14 16.81
N ILE A 95 -31.83 22.49 16.05
CA ILE A 95 -32.06 22.79 14.64
C ILE A 95 -32.70 24.17 14.47
N THR A 96 -33.64 24.56 15.31
CA THR A 96 -34.24 25.92 15.30
C THR A 96 -33.14 26.98 15.47
N LEU A 97 -32.21 26.78 16.39
CA LEU A 97 -31.09 27.71 16.59
C LEU A 97 -30.13 27.73 15.42
N VAL A 98 -29.82 26.55 14.86
CA VAL A 98 -29.00 26.44 13.61
C VAL A 98 -29.65 27.23 12.48
N CYS A 99 -30.95 27.04 12.27
CA CYS A 99 -31.71 27.77 11.27
C CYS A 99 -31.62 29.29 11.47
N ARG A 100 -31.78 29.80 12.71
CA ARG A 100 -31.63 31.23 12.99
C ARG A 100 -30.23 31.76 12.77
N LEU A 101 -29.19 31.02 13.13
CA LEU A 101 -27.80 31.38 12.86
C LEU A 101 -27.55 31.51 11.37
N PHE A 102 -28.17 30.64 10.59
CA PHE A 102 -28.10 30.68 9.13
C PHE A 102 -28.73 31.96 8.56
N LYS A 103 -29.92 32.39 9.06
CA LYS A 103 -30.56 33.68 8.68
C LYS A 103 -29.65 34.87 8.90
N VAL A 104 -28.91 34.88 10.01
CA VAL A 104 -27.99 35.96 10.39
C VAL A 104 -26.59 35.80 9.77
N ARG A 105 -26.40 34.82 8.85
CA ARG A 105 -25.13 34.49 8.18
C ARG A 105 -23.99 34.08 9.11
N LYS A 106 -24.30 33.57 10.29
CA LYS A 106 -23.31 33.03 11.25
C LYS A 106 -23.04 31.54 11.00
N PHE A 107 -22.44 31.24 9.84
CA PHE A 107 -22.27 29.87 9.34
C PHE A 107 -21.32 29.03 10.20
N ALA A 108 -20.28 29.64 10.79
CA ALA A 108 -19.32 28.91 11.63
C ALA A 108 -19.98 28.36 12.90
N GLU A 109 -20.76 29.21 13.62
CA GLU A 109 -21.49 28.78 14.80
C GLU A 109 -22.57 27.74 14.48
N ALA A 110 -23.25 27.89 13.32
CA ALA A 110 -24.23 26.92 12.85
C ALA A 110 -23.59 25.54 12.59
N LYS A 111 -22.41 25.50 11.92
CA LYS A 111 -21.65 24.26 11.68
C LYS A 111 -21.23 23.59 12.99
N ILE A 112 -20.77 24.36 13.99
CA ILE A 112 -20.37 23.81 15.30
C ILE A 112 -21.58 23.15 16.00
N LEU A 113 -22.75 23.78 15.97
CA LEU A 113 -23.96 23.22 16.57
C LEU A 113 -24.45 21.97 15.85
N LEU A 114 -24.42 21.96 14.51
CA LEU A 114 -24.74 20.77 13.71
C LEU A 114 -23.79 19.63 14.01
N ASN A 115 -22.49 19.89 14.10
CA ASN A 115 -21.50 18.89 14.47
C ASN A 115 -21.82 18.29 15.86
N GLN A 116 -22.20 19.11 16.84
CA GLN A 116 -22.58 18.63 18.16
C GLN A 116 -23.82 17.74 18.14
N VAL A 117 -24.77 18.02 17.26
CA VAL A 117 -25.97 17.20 17.07
C VAL A 117 -25.61 15.85 16.44
N VAL A 118 -24.80 15.87 15.39
CA VAL A 118 -24.44 14.67 14.61
C VAL A 118 -23.46 13.77 15.37
N SER A 119 -22.57 14.34 16.20
CA SER A 119 -21.56 13.60 16.98
C SER A 119 -22.13 13.02 18.29
N ASN A 120 -23.34 13.41 18.71
CA ASN A 120 -23.90 12.99 19.99
C ASN A 120 -24.77 11.74 19.82
N ASP A 121 -24.21 10.56 20.13
CA ASP A 121 -24.91 9.27 20.02
C ASP A 121 -26.19 9.17 20.83
N ASN A 122 -26.38 10.00 21.88
CA ASN A 122 -27.60 10.08 22.66
C ASN A 122 -28.76 10.82 21.94
N LEU A 123 -28.45 11.53 20.86
CA LEU A 123 -29.40 12.17 19.96
C LEU A 123 -29.48 11.37 18.65
N MET A 124 -29.59 10.02 18.74
CA MET A 124 -29.74 9.14 17.55
C MET A 124 -30.95 9.61 16.75
N CYS A 125 -30.71 10.56 15.85
CA CYS A 125 -31.74 11.17 15.02
C CYS A 125 -31.59 10.69 13.60
N PRO A 126 -32.59 10.05 13.03
CA PRO A 126 -32.66 9.80 11.59
C PRO A 126 -32.48 11.12 10.84
N SER A 127 -31.80 11.07 9.72
CA SER A 127 -31.67 12.27 8.83
C SER A 127 -33.03 12.85 8.43
N SER A 128 -34.07 12.01 8.38
CA SER A 128 -35.45 12.39 8.14
C SER A 128 -35.99 13.44 9.12
N ASP A 129 -35.66 13.31 10.40
CA ASP A 129 -36.18 14.19 11.44
C ASP A 129 -35.51 15.58 11.38
N ILE A 130 -34.19 15.60 11.14
CA ILE A 130 -33.44 16.85 10.94
C ILE A 130 -33.95 17.59 9.70
N VAL A 131 -34.14 16.83 8.60
CA VAL A 131 -34.66 17.37 7.34
C VAL A 131 -36.07 17.92 7.53
N SER A 132 -36.98 17.21 8.23
CA SER A 132 -38.34 17.65 8.49
C SER A 132 -38.38 18.97 9.27
N ILE A 133 -37.60 19.06 10.33
CA ILE A 133 -37.55 20.29 11.18
C ILE A 133 -36.96 21.47 10.40
N MET A 134 -35.95 21.21 9.54
CA MET A 134 -35.35 22.23 8.68
C MET A 134 -36.36 22.81 7.68
N ILE A 135 -37.18 21.94 7.07
CA ILE A 135 -38.20 22.34 6.10
C ILE A 135 -39.31 23.15 6.79
N GLU A 136 -39.79 22.69 7.92
CA GLU A 136 -40.85 23.40 8.68
C GLU A 136 -40.38 24.79 9.19
N SER A 137 -39.08 24.96 9.40
CA SER A 137 -38.49 26.20 9.89
C SER A 137 -38.28 27.28 8.84
N TYR A 138 -38.47 26.97 7.54
CA TYR A 138 -38.10 27.87 6.44
C TYR A 138 -39.04 27.85 5.24
N GLU A 139 -39.43 29.05 4.79
CA GLU A 139 -40.19 29.27 3.56
C GLU A 139 -39.32 29.67 2.35
N GLU A 140 -38.06 30.10 2.56
CA GLU A 140 -37.18 30.56 1.49
C GLU A 140 -36.31 29.42 0.91
N PRO A 141 -36.53 29.00 -0.36
CA PRO A 141 -35.81 27.86 -0.98
C PRO A 141 -34.29 28.01 -1.01
N LYS A 142 -33.78 29.24 -1.23
CA LYS A 142 -32.34 29.54 -1.35
C LYS A 142 -31.56 29.33 -0.04
N ILE A 143 -32.19 29.50 1.10
CA ILE A 143 -31.56 29.31 2.41
C ILE A 143 -31.58 27.83 2.77
N VAL A 144 -32.67 27.16 2.47
CA VAL A 144 -32.84 25.71 2.71
C VAL A 144 -31.77 24.94 1.97
N HIS A 145 -31.52 25.25 0.72
CA HIS A 145 -30.47 24.62 -0.10
C HIS A 145 -29.07 24.67 0.58
N LYS A 146 -28.61 25.87 0.99
CA LYS A 146 -27.32 26.03 1.66
C LYS A 146 -27.24 25.30 3.02
N LEU A 147 -28.37 25.17 3.70
CA LEU A 147 -28.47 24.47 4.97
C LEU A 147 -28.31 22.96 4.77
N PHE A 148 -28.91 22.40 3.70
CA PHE A 148 -28.71 21.00 3.31
C PHE A 148 -27.28 20.72 2.86
N ASP A 149 -26.64 21.62 2.13
CA ASP A 149 -25.22 21.51 1.81
C ASP A 149 -24.35 21.46 3.05
N MET A 150 -24.64 22.30 4.05
CA MET A 150 -23.92 22.26 5.33
C MET A 150 -24.15 20.95 6.07
N LEU A 151 -25.39 20.49 6.13
CA LEU A 151 -25.74 19.21 6.78
C LEU A 151 -25.03 18.04 6.10
N PHE A 152 -25.02 18.01 4.77
CA PHE A 152 -24.34 17.00 4.00
C PHE A 152 -22.82 16.95 4.31
N ARG A 153 -22.16 18.13 4.36
CA ARG A 153 -20.74 18.24 4.74
C ARG A 153 -20.49 17.77 6.17
N VAL A 154 -21.37 18.13 7.11
CA VAL A 154 -21.25 17.72 8.51
C VAL A 154 -21.39 16.21 8.67
N TYR A 155 -22.32 15.57 7.96
CA TYR A 155 -22.42 14.11 7.95
C TYR A 155 -21.18 13.45 7.34
N ALA A 156 -20.63 14.01 6.26
CA ALA A 156 -19.41 13.53 5.61
C ALA A 156 -18.19 13.63 6.56
N ASP A 157 -18.02 14.80 7.23
CA ASP A 157 -16.95 15.03 8.20
C ASP A 157 -17.01 14.05 9.39
N ASN A 158 -18.23 13.68 9.83
CA ASN A 158 -18.46 12.73 10.93
C ASN A 158 -18.57 11.27 10.49
N LYS A 159 -18.24 10.94 9.23
CA LYS A 159 -18.27 9.57 8.65
C LYS A 159 -19.66 8.90 8.72
N ARG A 160 -20.74 9.67 8.79
CA ARG A 160 -22.13 9.20 8.75
C ARG A 160 -22.58 9.06 7.29
N PHE A 161 -22.01 8.06 6.62
CA PHE A 161 -22.15 7.89 5.16
C PHE A 161 -23.57 7.55 4.70
N LYS A 162 -24.33 6.81 5.50
CA LYS A 162 -25.72 6.47 5.22
C LYS A 162 -26.61 7.70 5.19
N GLU A 163 -26.51 8.51 6.23
CA GLU A 163 -27.29 9.73 6.42
C GLU A 163 -26.91 10.79 5.37
N CYS A 164 -25.63 10.83 5.01
CA CYS A 164 -25.14 11.68 3.93
C CYS A 164 -25.82 11.33 2.60
N LEU A 165 -25.90 10.06 2.22
CA LEU A 165 -26.60 9.62 1.02
C LEU A 165 -28.09 9.92 1.08
N GLN A 166 -28.74 9.80 2.22
CA GLN A 166 -30.15 10.13 2.38
C GLN A 166 -30.43 11.61 2.13
N VAL A 167 -29.54 12.50 2.61
CA VAL A 167 -29.62 13.94 2.33
C VAL A 167 -29.41 14.23 0.85
N PHE A 168 -28.43 13.58 0.22
CA PHE A 168 -28.17 13.71 -1.20
C PHE A 168 -29.38 13.31 -2.05
N GLU A 169 -29.96 12.15 -1.79
CA GLU A 169 -31.16 11.66 -2.51
C GLU A 169 -32.36 12.57 -2.26
N TYR A 170 -32.50 13.09 -1.03
CA TYR A 170 -33.54 14.07 -0.72
C TYR A 170 -33.38 15.35 -1.54
N MET A 171 -32.17 15.92 -1.63
CA MET A 171 -31.89 17.11 -2.42
C MET A 171 -32.20 16.86 -3.91
N LYS A 172 -31.74 15.73 -4.44
CA LYS A 172 -32.02 15.34 -5.83
C LYS A 172 -33.51 15.24 -6.14
N ASN A 173 -34.28 14.53 -5.29
CA ASN A 173 -35.69 14.28 -5.51
C ASN A 173 -36.57 15.52 -5.38
N ASN A 174 -36.09 16.55 -4.68
CA ASN A 174 -36.80 17.83 -4.50
C ASN A 174 -36.26 18.96 -5.39
N GLY A 175 -35.36 18.65 -6.35
CA GLY A 175 -34.86 19.63 -7.31
C GLY A 175 -33.93 20.69 -6.70
N PHE A 176 -33.32 20.42 -5.57
CA PHE A 176 -32.28 21.29 -4.99
C PHE A 176 -30.98 21.14 -5.78
N GLU A 177 -30.34 22.26 -6.05
CA GLU A 177 -29.01 22.26 -6.67
C GLU A 177 -27.98 21.66 -5.69
N ILE A 178 -27.18 20.73 -6.16
CA ILE A 178 -26.17 20.05 -5.33
C ILE A 178 -24.79 20.62 -5.65
N ASP A 179 -24.15 21.21 -4.63
CA ASP A 179 -22.82 21.81 -4.76
C ASP A 179 -21.75 20.73 -4.97
N ASP A 180 -20.96 20.88 -6.05
CA ASP A 180 -19.81 19.99 -6.37
C ASP A 180 -18.80 19.93 -5.24
N ARG A 181 -18.55 21.05 -4.55
CA ARG A 181 -17.63 21.12 -3.39
C ARG A 181 -18.12 20.27 -2.22
N SER A 182 -19.44 20.23 -1.98
CA SER A 182 -20.02 19.36 -0.94
C SER A 182 -19.83 17.90 -1.28
N CYS A 183 -20.07 17.52 -2.52
CA CYS A 183 -19.82 16.17 -3.03
C CYS A 183 -18.34 15.78 -2.92
N MET A 184 -17.42 16.72 -3.16
CA MET A 184 -15.99 16.49 -2.98
C MET A 184 -15.60 16.15 -1.53
N VAL A 185 -16.18 16.83 -0.54
CA VAL A 185 -15.95 16.53 0.88
C VAL A 185 -16.34 15.07 1.17
N TYR A 186 -17.45 14.62 0.62
CA TYR A 186 -17.93 13.25 0.81
C TYR A 186 -17.02 12.23 0.10
N LEU A 187 -16.63 12.47 -1.15
CA LEU A 187 -15.67 11.61 -1.87
C LEU A 187 -14.34 11.51 -1.12
N LEU A 188 -13.82 12.62 -0.59
CA LEU A 188 -12.59 12.63 0.21
C LEU A 188 -12.75 11.85 1.52
N ALA A 189 -13.91 11.95 2.18
CA ALA A 189 -14.19 11.18 3.40
C ALA A 189 -14.25 9.68 3.12
N LEU A 190 -14.88 9.26 2.01
CA LEU A 190 -14.90 7.86 1.57
C LEU A 190 -13.49 7.34 1.27
N LYS A 191 -12.67 8.13 0.54
CA LYS A 191 -11.27 7.77 0.23
C LYS A 191 -10.43 7.59 1.49
N ARG A 192 -10.57 8.49 2.49
CA ARG A 192 -9.84 8.40 3.78
C ARG A 192 -10.25 7.18 4.63
N CYS A 193 -11.42 6.64 4.38
CA CYS A 193 -11.93 5.45 5.06
C CYS A 193 -11.81 4.18 4.22
N ASP A 194 -11.06 4.22 3.11
CA ASP A 194 -10.81 3.12 2.18
C ASP A 194 -12.09 2.44 1.65
N ARG A 195 -13.19 3.23 1.54
CA ARG A 195 -14.48 2.76 1.00
C ARG A 195 -14.58 3.01 -0.51
N PHE A 196 -13.75 2.33 -1.28
CA PHE A 196 -13.59 2.62 -2.71
C PHE A 196 -14.80 2.22 -3.57
N ASP A 197 -15.52 1.14 -3.24
CA ASP A 197 -16.75 0.78 -3.93
C ASP A 197 -17.82 1.85 -3.77
N SER A 198 -18.02 2.33 -2.53
CA SER A 198 -18.97 3.41 -2.24
C SER A 198 -18.55 4.73 -2.90
N LEU A 199 -17.25 4.96 -3.06
CA LEU A 199 -16.70 6.14 -3.74
C LEU A 199 -17.06 6.13 -5.24
N TYR A 200 -16.91 4.99 -5.92
CA TYR A 200 -17.30 4.83 -7.31
C TYR A 200 -18.81 4.96 -7.49
N ASP A 201 -19.61 4.27 -6.65
CA ASP A 201 -21.06 4.32 -6.72
C ASP A 201 -21.60 5.73 -6.51
N PHE A 202 -21.03 6.47 -5.57
CA PHE A 202 -21.44 7.85 -5.34
C PHE A 202 -21.05 8.76 -6.51
N PHE A 203 -19.87 8.59 -7.08
CA PHE A 203 -19.46 9.35 -8.26
C PHE A 203 -20.43 9.11 -9.43
N ARG A 204 -20.87 7.86 -9.64
CA ARG A 204 -21.90 7.55 -10.64
C ARG A 204 -23.21 8.31 -10.36
N ARG A 205 -23.66 8.33 -9.10
CA ARG A 205 -24.85 9.10 -8.70
C ARG A 205 -24.68 10.60 -8.95
N MET A 206 -23.50 11.18 -8.75
CA MET A 206 -23.21 12.57 -9.10
C MET A 206 -23.38 12.81 -10.60
N VAL A 207 -22.80 11.94 -11.42
CA VAL A 207 -22.90 12.01 -12.88
C VAL A 207 -24.37 11.93 -13.34
N ASP A 208 -25.14 10.97 -12.80
CA ASP A 208 -26.55 10.74 -13.13
C ASP A 208 -27.47 11.87 -12.62
N SER A 209 -27.04 12.60 -11.60
CA SER A 209 -27.80 13.71 -11.03
C SER A 209 -27.45 15.06 -11.66
N GLY A 210 -26.57 15.09 -12.67
CA GLY A 210 -26.16 16.31 -13.35
C GLY A 210 -25.28 17.23 -12.51
N VAL A 211 -24.69 16.74 -11.42
CA VAL A 211 -23.72 17.50 -10.63
C VAL A 211 -22.49 17.77 -11.49
N LYS A 212 -21.96 18.98 -11.43
CA LYS A 212 -20.77 19.35 -12.19
C LYS A 212 -19.58 18.48 -11.79
N ILE A 213 -19.11 17.67 -12.74
CA ILE A 213 -17.91 16.84 -12.56
C ILE A 213 -16.68 17.67 -12.95
N THR A 214 -15.67 17.63 -12.10
CA THR A 214 -14.38 18.30 -12.33
C THR A 214 -13.27 17.26 -12.56
N VAL A 215 -12.17 17.69 -13.17
CA VAL A 215 -10.95 16.84 -13.31
C VAL A 215 -10.52 16.29 -11.96
N TYR A 216 -10.65 17.11 -10.90
CA TYR A 216 -10.24 16.70 -9.56
C TYR A 216 -11.13 15.57 -8.99
N SER A 217 -12.46 15.65 -9.16
CA SER A 217 -13.38 14.59 -8.72
C SER A 217 -13.18 13.30 -9.50
N MET A 218 -12.97 13.39 -10.80
CA MET A 218 -12.63 12.24 -11.65
C MET A 218 -11.32 11.58 -11.20
N THR A 219 -10.25 12.37 -11.04
CA THR A 219 -8.93 11.86 -10.64
C THR A 219 -8.96 11.18 -9.27
N LEU A 220 -9.74 11.73 -8.33
CA LEU A 220 -9.91 11.14 -7.00
C LEU A 220 -10.49 9.74 -7.06
N VAL A 221 -11.48 9.53 -7.94
CA VAL A 221 -12.13 8.22 -8.11
C VAL A 221 -11.22 7.26 -8.88
N VAL A 222 -10.55 7.74 -9.92
CA VAL A 222 -9.54 6.96 -10.67
C VAL A 222 -8.44 6.45 -9.72
N ASP A 223 -7.89 7.34 -8.86
CA ASP A 223 -6.90 6.93 -7.85
C ASP A 223 -7.45 5.90 -6.85
N GLY A 224 -8.69 6.10 -6.39
CA GLY A 224 -9.36 5.14 -5.52
C GLY A 224 -9.50 3.75 -6.16
N MET A 225 -9.93 3.68 -7.40
CA MET A 225 -10.07 2.43 -8.15
C MET A 225 -8.72 1.76 -8.43
N CYS A 226 -7.68 2.55 -8.73
CA CYS A 226 -6.33 2.07 -8.90
C CYS A 226 -5.77 1.44 -7.62
N LYS A 227 -6.06 1.98 -6.45
CA LYS A 227 -5.65 1.43 -5.14
C LYS A 227 -6.26 0.06 -4.84
N VAL A 228 -7.51 -0.18 -5.25
CA VAL A 228 -8.17 -1.49 -5.12
C VAL A 228 -7.70 -2.46 -6.21
N GLY A 229 -6.95 -1.96 -7.19
CA GLY A 229 -6.46 -2.78 -8.30
C GLY A 229 -7.45 -2.88 -9.47
N GLU A 230 -8.54 -2.13 -9.50
CA GLU A 230 -9.51 -2.12 -10.60
C GLU A 230 -9.11 -1.18 -11.75
N VAL A 231 -7.84 -1.27 -12.20
CA VAL A 231 -7.24 -0.33 -13.15
C VAL A 231 -7.98 -0.27 -14.50
N GLY A 232 -8.49 -1.42 -14.98
CA GLY A 232 -9.27 -1.46 -16.23
C GLY A 232 -10.61 -0.70 -16.15
N ARG A 233 -11.27 -0.73 -14.97
CA ARG A 233 -12.49 0.08 -14.74
C ARG A 233 -12.15 1.56 -14.58
N ALA A 234 -11.04 1.87 -13.89
CA ALA A 234 -10.55 3.23 -13.77
C ALA A 234 -10.27 3.87 -15.13
N ARG A 235 -9.65 3.12 -16.04
CA ARG A 235 -9.40 3.54 -17.42
C ARG A 235 -10.69 3.83 -18.18
N LYS A 236 -11.65 2.89 -18.15
CA LYS A 236 -12.95 3.07 -18.81
C LYS A 236 -13.71 4.29 -18.29
N LEU A 237 -13.64 4.54 -16.96
CA LEU A 237 -14.24 5.72 -16.37
C LEU A 237 -13.61 7.01 -16.89
N MET A 238 -12.28 7.05 -16.96
CA MET A 238 -11.56 8.19 -17.52
C MET A 238 -11.97 8.45 -18.98
N ASP A 239 -11.99 7.40 -19.82
CA ASP A 239 -12.36 7.51 -21.23
C ASP A 239 -13.82 7.98 -21.40
N GLU A 240 -14.75 7.53 -20.54
CA GLU A 240 -16.14 8.03 -20.51
C GLU A 240 -16.20 9.54 -20.17
N MET A 241 -15.41 9.97 -19.19
CA MET A 241 -15.38 11.38 -18.78
C MET A 241 -14.75 12.26 -19.85
N VAL A 242 -13.74 11.77 -20.56
CA VAL A 242 -13.18 12.46 -21.75
C VAL A 242 -14.25 12.63 -22.82
N GLY A 243 -15.08 11.61 -23.09
CA GLY A 243 -16.21 11.69 -23.99
C GLY A 243 -17.29 12.71 -23.58
N ARG A 244 -17.29 13.12 -22.30
CA ARG A 244 -18.16 14.19 -21.77
C ARG A 244 -17.49 15.58 -21.73
N GLY A 245 -16.27 15.71 -22.28
CA GLY A 245 -15.51 16.96 -22.34
C GLY A 245 -14.72 17.31 -21.08
N ILE A 246 -14.44 16.31 -20.22
CA ILE A 246 -13.58 16.49 -19.05
C ILE A 246 -12.20 15.98 -19.40
N GLU A 247 -11.26 16.87 -19.65
CA GLU A 247 -9.89 16.53 -20.02
C GLU A 247 -9.08 16.09 -18.80
N PRO A 248 -8.51 14.87 -18.81
CA PRO A 248 -7.58 14.44 -17.76
C PRO A 248 -6.34 15.32 -17.75
N ASN A 249 -5.73 15.48 -16.58
CA ASN A 249 -4.45 16.14 -16.45
C ASN A 249 -3.29 15.11 -16.33
N ASP A 250 -2.06 15.61 -16.30
CA ASP A 250 -0.84 14.84 -16.10
C ASP A 250 -0.90 13.93 -14.86
N TYR A 251 -1.46 14.42 -13.76
CA TYR A 251 -1.63 13.65 -12.53
C TYR A 251 -2.57 12.43 -12.73
N THR A 252 -3.67 12.59 -13.48
CA THR A 252 -4.61 11.50 -13.78
C THR A 252 -3.92 10.40 -14.59
N TYR A 253 -3.17 10.78 -15.63
CA TYR A 253 -2.40 9.84 -16.45
C TYR A 253 -1.32 9.14 -15.64
N ASN A 254 -0.54 9.86 -14.85
CA ASN A 254 0.50 9.29 -13.99
C ASN A 254 -0.06 8.31 -12.96
N THR A 255 -1.26 8.57 -12.43
CA THR A 255 -1.95 7.63 -11.52
C THR A 255 -2.28 6.30 -12.20
N LEU A 256 -2.73 6.33 -13.45
CA LEU A 256 -3.01 5.12 -14.22
C LEU A 256 -1.72 4.39 -14.63
N ILE A 257 -0.68 5.13 -15.05
CA ILE A 257 0.63 4.58 -15.40
C ILE A 257 1.19 3.82 -14.19
N ASP A 258 1.25 4.44 -13.02
CA ASP A 258 1.73 3.82 -11.77
C ASP A 258 0.92 2.55 -11.42
N ALA A 259 -0.41 2.61 -11.58
CA ALA A 259 -1.27 1.47 -11.30
C ALA A 259 -1.07 0.29 -12.27
N TYR A 260 -0.89 0.54 -13.57
CA TYR A 260 -0.55 -0.50 -14.55
C TYR A 260 0.85 -1.05 -14.31
N MET A 261 1.82 -0.21 -13.94
CA MET A 261 3.16 -0.63 -13.57
C MET A 261 3.15 -1.56 -12.34
N LYS A 262 2.38 -1.27 -11.32
CA LYS A 262 2.19 -2.14 -10.14
C LYS A 262 1.57 -3.50 -10.49
N LYS A 263 0.76 -3.55 -11.55
CA LYS A 263 0.19 -4.80 -12.10
C LYS A 263 1.10 -5.53 -13.07
N LEU A 264 2.26 -4.99 -13.38
CA LEU A 264 3.20 -5.52 -14.36
C LEU A 264 2.60 -5.60 -15.79
N ASP A 265 1.63 -4.74 -16.10
CA ASP A 265 0.96 -4.68 -17.40
C ASP A 265 1.62 -3.62 -18.30
N SER A 266 2.65 -4.03 -19.04
CA SER A 266 3.39 -3.17 -19.96
C SER A 266 2.53 -2.67 -21.13
N LYS A 267 1.54 -3.47 -21.57
CA LYS A 267 0.62 -3.07 -22.65
C LYS A 267 -0.27 -1.93 -22.19
N GLY A 268 -0.85 -2.04 -21.00
CA GLY A 268 -1.65 -0.99 -20.39
C GLY A 268 -0.88 0.32 -20.20
N VAL A 269 0.40 0.25 -19.79
CA VAL A 269 1.29 1.42 -19.69
C VAL A 269 1.44 2.09 -21.06
N GLY A 270 1.74 1.33 -22.12
CA GLY A 270 1.89 1.87 -23.49
C GLY A 270 0.62 2.54 -24.02
N GLU A 271 -0.54 1.95 -23.76
CA GLU A 271 -1.82 2.51 -24.17
C GLU A 271 -2.13 3.84 -23.47
N VAL A 272 -1.79 3.95 -22.17
CA VAL A 272 -2.00 5.18 -21.40
C VAL A 272 -1.04 6.28 -21.84
N LEU A 273 0.22 5.96 -22.11
CA LEU A 273 1.20 6.91 -22.65
C LEU A 273 0.76 7.45 -24.03
N SER A 274 0.34 6.56 -24.93
CA SER A 274 -0.19 6.97 -26.25
C SER A 274 -1.43 7.87 -26.12
N ALA A 275 -2.29 7.63 -25.13
CA ALA A 275 -3.43 8.48 -24.89
C ALA A 275 -3.02 9.87 -24.35
N MET A 276 -2.04 9.92 -23.45
CA MET A 276 -1.47 11.16 -22.90
C MET A 276 -0.87 12.03 -24.02
N GLU A 277 -0.10 11.42 -24.93
CA GLU A 277 0.48 12.11 -26.10
C GLU A 277 -0.59 12.63 -27.05
N LYS A 278 -1.61 11.81 -27.37
CA LYS A 278 -2.74 12.22 -28.23
C LYS A 278 -3.53 13.40 -27.64
N SER A 279 -3.59 13.50 -26.32
CA SER A 279 -4.22 14.62 -25.61
C SER A 279 -3.30 15.85 -25.55
N GLY A 280 -2.10 15.82 -26.12
CA GLY A 280 -1.16 16.93 -26.13
C GLY A 280 -0.52 17.24 -24.77
N ILE A 281 -0.59 16.30 -23.82
CA ILE A 281 -0.03 16.49 -22.48
C ILE A 281 1.42 16.01 -22.49
N ALA A 282 2.35 16.94 -22.28
CA ALA A 282 3.78 16.63 -22.21
C ALA A 282 4.14 15.86 -20.94
N TYR A 283 5.14 15.00 -21.04
CA TYR A 283 5.70 14.32 -19.88
C TYR A 283 6.34 15.33 -18.93
N ASN A 284 6.00 15.21 -17.66
CA ASN A 284 6.59 15.98 -16.58
C ASN A 284 7.61 15.13 -15.78
N VAL A 285 8.24 15.74 -14.77
CA VAL A 285 9.22 15.06 -13.90
C VAL A 285 8.65 13.75 -13.35
N ALA A 286 7.39 13.75 -12.88
CA ALA A 286 6.78 12.56 -12.29
C ALA A 286 6.59 11.44 -13.33
N THR A 287 6.21 11.78 -14.58
CA THR A 287 6.08 10.80 -15.67
C THR A 287 7.42 10.16 -15.98
N TYR A 288 8.48 10.97 -16.16
CA TYR A 288 9.83 10.44 -16.41
C TYR A 288 10.32 9.58 -15.25
N THR A 289 10.13 10.02 -14.00
CA THR A 289 10.53 9.27 -12.80
C THR A 289 9.87 7.90 -12.75
N LEU A 290 8.55 7.82 -13.03
CA LEU A 290 7.83 6.55 -13.10
C LEU A 290 8.39 5.63 -14.19
N LEU A 291 8.63 6.17 -15.38
CA LEU A 291 9.17 5.40 -16.51
C LEU A 291 10.60 4.91 -16.28
N ILE A 292 11.44 5.75 -15.68
CA ILE A 292 12.83 5.40 -15.31
C ILE A 292 12.83 4.30 -14.26
N ASP A 293 12.03 4.45 -13.18
CA ASP A 293 11.93 3.43 -12.13
C ASP A 293 11.40 2.10 -12.68
N TRP A 294 10.37 2.16 -13.54
CA TRP A 294 9.83 0.99 -14.21
C TRP A 294 10.88 0.24 -15.04
N ASN A 295 11.56 0.93 -15.96
CA ASN A 295 12.57 0.31 -16.80
C ASN A 295 13.77 -0.21 -15.99
N SER A 296 14.13 0.50 -14.92
CA SER A 296 15.16 0.07 -13.97
C SER A 296 14.81 -1.24 -13.27
N ARG A 297 13.55 -1.45 -12.92
CA ARG A 297 13.07 -2.71 -12.27
C ARG A 297 13.08 -3.90 -13.22
N PHE A 298 12.89 -3.69 -14.52
CA PHE A 298 12.88 -4.73 -15.53
C PHE A 298 14.22 -4.91 -16.27
N GLU A 299 15.30 -4.37 -15.71
CA GLU A 299 16.65 -4.49 -16.25
C GLU A 299 16.80 -3.93 -17.68
N ARG A 300 15.92 -2.99 -18.09
CA ARG A 300 15.96 -2.31 -19.38
C ARG A 300 16.77 -1.03 -19.28
N MET A 301 18.07 -1.19 -19.07
CA MET A 301 18.98 -0.08 -18.77
C MET A 301 19.05 0.98 -19.86
N GLU A 302 19.20 0.55 -21.11
CA GLU A 302 19.32 1.45 -22.27
C GLU A 302 18.11 2.38 -22.38
N GLU A 303 16.91 1.86 -22.13
CA GLU A 303 15.68 2.65 -22.16
C GLU A 303 15.58 3.61 -20.96
N ALA A 304 15.97 3.18 -19.76
CA ALA A 304 16.00 4.05 -18.60
C ALA A 304 17.01 5.21 -18.77
N GLU A 305 18.20 4.93 -19.32
CA GLU A 305 19.20 5.95 -19.64
C GLU A 305 18.70 6.91 -20.72
N ARG A 306 18.10 6.39 -21.78
CA ARG A 306 17.51 7.20 -22.85
C ARG A 306 16.47 8.17 -22.31
N LEU A 307 15.56 7.70 -21.47
CA LEU A 307 14.53 8.54 -20.84
C LEU A 307 15.12 9.60 -19.90
N PHE A 308 16.17 9.24 -19.18
CA PHE A 308 16.85 10.17 -18.28
C PHE A 308 17.59 11.28 -19.05
N GLU A 309 18.24 10.96 -20.16
CA GLU A 309 18.89 11.96 -21.02
C GLU A 309 17.83 12.79 -21.79
N GLU A 310 16.77 12.18 -22.32
CA GLU A 310 15.65 12.91 -22.96
C GLU A 310 15.02 13.94 -22.02
N MET A 311 14.82 13.56 -20.72
CA MET A 311 14.34 14.48 -19.69
C MET A 311 15.27 15.70 -19.55
N LYS A 312 16.60 15.48 -19.55
CA LYS A 312 17.60 16.55 -19.46
C LYS A 312 17.60 17.44 -20.71
N GLU A 313 17.56 16.84 -21.91
CA GLU A 313 17.52 17.57 -23.19
C GLU A 313 16.30 18.47 -23.31
N ARG A 314 15.17 18.04 -22.75
CA ARG A 314 13.95 18.86 -22.65
C ARG A 314 14.01 19.95 -21.57
N GLY A 315 15.13 20.08 -20.87
CA GLY A 315 15.31 21.06 -19.79
C GLY A 315 14.54 20.74 -18.53
N ILE A 316 14.02 19.51 -18.39
CA ILE A 316 13.29 19.07 -17.20
C ILE A 316 14.32 18.61 -16.16
N VAL A 317 14.37 19.31 -15.02
CA VAL A 317 15.25 18.94 -13.92
C VAL A 317 14.70 17.70 -13.22
N GLY A 318 15.47 16.60 -13.22
CA GLY A 318 15.10 15.39 -12.49
C GLY A 318 14.96 15.64 -10.99
N ASP A 319 14.07 14.91 -10.36
CA ASP A 319 13.88 14.94 -8.91
C ASP A 319 14.81 13.95 -8.17
N VAL A 320 14.77 14.00 -6.85
CA VAL A 320 15.54 13.09 -5.97
C VAL A 320 15.24 11.61 -6.29
N HIS A 321 14.01 11.28 -6.69
CA HIS A 321 13.61 9.91 -7.00
C HIS A 321 14.22 9.42 -8.32
N ALA A 322 14.19 10.23 -9.39
CA ALA A 322 14.81 9.90 -10.67
C ALA A 322 16.31 9.63 -10.52
N TYR A 323 17.03 10.53 -9.85
CA TYR A 323 18.46 10.33 -9.56
C TYR A 323 18.70 9.09 -8.70
N THR A 324 17.92 8.89 -7.63
CA THR A 324 18.06 7.72 -6.75
C THR A 324 17.83 6.40 -7.51
N SER A 325 16.85 6.35 -8.41
CA SER A 325 16.59 5.17 -9.25
C SER A 325 17.77 4.88 -10.17
N MET A 326 18.32 5.90 -10.84
CA MET A 326 19.50 5.76 -11.70
C MET A 326 20.77 5.37 -10.93
N ILE A 327 20.99 5.95 -9.74
CA ILE A 327 22.09 5.59 -8.85
C ILE A 327 21.95 4.16 -8.36
N SER A 328 20.75 3.77 -7.90
CA SER A 328 20.46 2.42 -7.40
C SER A 328 20.71 1.37 -8.47
N TRP A 329 20.29 1.65 -9.70
CA TRP A 329 20.48 0.76 -10.82
C TRP A 329 21.96 0.58 -11.18
N ASN A 330 22.70 1.69 -11.39
CA ASN A 330 24.12 1.63 -11.70
C ASN A 330 24.92 0.93 -10.58
N SER A 331 24.54 1.15 -9.32
CA SER A 331 25.12 0.46 -8.16
C SER A 331 24.87 -1.06 -8.19
N LYS A 332 23.66 -1.49 -8.59
CA LYS A 332 23.32 -2.92 -8.72
C LYS A 332 24.14 -3.62 -9.81
N LEU A 333 24.39 -2.94 -10.92
CA LEU A 333 25.22 -3.46 -12.04
C LEU A 333 26.73 -3.39 -11.75
N GLY A 334 27.17 -2.80 -10.65
CA GLY A 334 28.58 -2.60 -10.34
C GLY A 334 29.22 -1.38 -11.03
N ASN A 335 28.44 -0.57 -11.76
CA ASN A 335 28.90 0.64 -12.42
C ASN A 335 29.09 1.80 -11.43
N MET A 336 29.88 1.59 -10.38
CA MET A 336 30.03 2.53 -9.28
C MET A 336 30.54 3.91 -9.72
N LYS A 337 31.41 3.97 -10.73
CA LYS A 337 31.88 5.26 -11.29
C LYS A 337 30.75 6.13 -11.80
N LYS A 338 29.78 5.53 -12.51
CA LYS A 338 28.59 6.24 -13.01
C LYS A 338 27.62 6.60 -11.88
N ALA A 339 27.44 5.69 -10.92
CA ALA A 339 26.61 5.94 -9.75
C ALA A 339 27.10 7.16 -8.94
N PHE A 340 28.42 7.27 -8.69
CA PHE A 340 28.99 8.44 -7.99
C PHE A 340 28.90 9.72 -8.82
N ARG A 341 29.12 9.68 -10.13
CA ARG A 341 28.91 10.86 -10.99
C ARG A 341 27.48 11.39 -10.91
N LEU A 342 26.48 10.50 -10.92
CA LEU A 342 25.08 10.90 -10.77
C LEU A 342 24.78 11.45 -9.36
N PHE A 343 25.47 10.94 -8.34
CA PHE A 343 25.37 11.45 -6.97
C PHE A 343 25.95 12.86 -6.84
N ASP A 344 27.11 13.11 -7.47
CA ASP A 344 27.74 14.42 -7.50
C ASP A 344 26.88 15.42 -8.30
N GLU A 345 26.40 15.02 -9.50
CA GLU A 345 25.48 15.82 -10.32
C GLU A 345 24.20 16.20 -9.57
N MET A 346 23.65 15.26 -8.78
CA MET A 346 22.49 15.50 -7.94
C MET A 346 22.78 16.61 -6.90
N ALA A 347 23.94 16.56 -6.26
CA ALA A 347 24.36 17.56 -5.29
C ALA A 347 24.63 18.94 -5.93
N GLU A 348 25.30 18.98 -7.08
CA GLU A 348 25.55 20.21 -7.86
C GLU A 348 24.26 20.90 -8.29
N ARG A 349 23.19 20.15 -8.56
CA ARG A 349 21.86 20.67 -8.87
C ARG A 349 21.07 21.12 -7.63
N GLY A 350 21.66 21.05 -6.45
CA GLY A 350 21.01 21.43 -5.18
C GLY A 350 19.98 20.42 -4.67
N LEU A 351 19.94 19.20 -5.22
CA LEU A 351 19.09 18.13 -4.74
C LEU A 351 19.75 17.45 -3.56
N VAL A 352 19.07 17.39 -2.43
CA VAL A 352 19.62 16.77 -1.20
C VAL A 352 19.42 15.25 -1.27
N PRO A 353 20.52 14.45 -1.31
CA PRO A 353 20.43 13.01 -1.23
C PRO A 353 19.72 12.56 0.05
N ASN A 354 18.83 11.59 -0.08
CA ASN A 354 18.12 11.02 1.05
C ASN A 354 18.72 9.68 1.49
N SER A 355 18.20 9.09 2.57
CA SER A 355 18.66 7.79 3.08
C SER A 355 18.58 6.66 2.04
N HIS A 356 17.66 6.71 1.08
CA HIS A 356 17.58 5.72 0.00
C HIS A 356 18.71 5.87 -1.02
N THR A 357 19.10 7.10 -1.32
CA THR A 357 20.25 7.38 -2.20
C THR A 357 21.54 6.82 -1.60
N TYR A 358 21.79 7.08 -0.31
CA TYR A 358 22.94 6.51 0.40
C TYR A 358 22.85 4.98 0.48
N ALA A 359 21.69 4.40 0.78
CA ALA A 359 21.51 2.95 0.81
C ALA A 359 21.82 2.30 -0.55
N ALA A 360 21.49 2.96 -1.65
CA ALA A 360 21.80 2.46 -2.99
C ALA A 360 23.32 2.41 -3.26
N LEU A 361 24.05 3.46 -2.88
CA LEU A 361 25.52 3.49 -3.02
C LEU A 361 26.18 2.49 -2.07
N VAL A 362 25.76 2.43 -0.81
CA VAL A 362 26.26 1.46 0.19
C VAL A 362 26.05 0.02 -0.33
N ASN A 363 24.89 -0.30 -0.89
CA ASN A 363 24.64 -1.63 -1.48
C ASN A 363 25.59 -1.93 -2.64
N GLY A 364 25.85 -0.97 -3.51
CA GLY A 364 26.79 -1.12 -4.61
C GLY A 364 28.23 -1.36 -4.13
N LEU A 365 28.70 -0.57 -3.16
CA LEU A 365 30.03 -0.73 -2.56
C LEU A 365 30.17 -2.07 -1.81
N CYS A 366 29.14 -2.49 -1.06
CA CYS A 366 29.12 -3.79 -0.39
C CYS A 366 29.26 -4.93 -1.41
N LYS A 367 28.53 -4.87 -2.53
CA LYS A 367 28.64 -5.87 -3.60
C LYS A 367 30.03 -5.87 -4.27
N ALA A 368 30.60 -4.68 -4.49
CA ALA A 368 31.95 -4.53 -5.03
C ALA A 368 33.05 -4.90 -4.00
N GLY A 369 32.67 -5.05 -2.74
CA GLY A 369 33.58 -5.38 -1.65
C GLY A 369 34.43 -4.23 -1.14
N GLN A 370 34.04 -3.00 -1.45
CA GLN A 370 34.75 -1.77 -1.09
C GLN A 370 34.24 -1.25 0.26
N MET A 371 34.53 -1.98 1.34
CA MET A 371 34.00 -1.67 2.67
C MET A 371 34.53 -0.34 3.24
N GLU A 372 35.77 0.05 2.91
CA GLU A 372 36.34 1.36 3.29
C GLU A 372 35.48 2.51 2.71
N GLY A 373 35.05 2.38 1.45
CA GLY A 373 34.14 3.34 0.82
C GLY A 373 32.77 3.42 1.51
N VAL A 374 32.30 2.32 2.06
CA VAL A 374 31.05 2.29 2.84
C VAL A 374 31.19 3.14 4.10
N GLU A 375 32.30 3.01 4.85
CA GLU A 375 32.54 3.79 6.06
C GLU A 375 32.61 5.29 5.78
N VAL A 376 33.26 5.68 4.66
CA VAL A 376 33.31 7.08 4.21
C VAL A 376 31.91 7.63 3.95
N LEU A 377 31.06 6.88 3.22
CA LEU A 377 29.68 7.30 2.96
C LEU A 377 28.82 7.41 4.22
N LEU A 378 28.99 6.49 5.18
CA LEU A 378 28.25 6.53 6.44
C LEU A 378 28.66 7.76 7.29
N ASN A 379 29.94 8.09 7.30
CA ASN A 379 30.45 9.29 7.97
C ASN A 379 29.92 10.58 7.29
N GLU A 380 29.92 10.62 5.95
CA GLU A 380 29.33 11.73 5.20
C GLU A 380 27.84 11.90 5.50
N MET A 381 27.08 10.79 5.51
CA MET A 381 25.66 10.78 5.85
C MET A 381 25.41 11.36 7.24
N GLN A 382 26.23 10.97 8.22
CA GLN A 382 26.14 11.47 9.59
C GLN A 382 26.48 12.96 9.69
N THR A 383 27.52 13.42 8.99
CA THR A 383 27.91 14.85 8.97
C THR A 383 26.85 15.73 8.32
N LYS A 384 26.12 15.20 7.35
CA LYS A 384 24.97 15.88 6.71
C LYS A 384 23.67 15.79 7.52
N GLY A 385 23.69 15.17 8.71
CA GLY A 385 22.52 15.03 9.57
C GLY A 385 21.42 14.11 9.00
N ILE A 386 21.78 13.18 8.12
CA ILE A 386 20.85 12.21 7.56
C ILE A 386 20.89 10.96 8.44
N ASP A 387 19.76 10.64 9.08
CA ASP A 387 19.68 9.49 9.98
C ASP A 387 19.78 8.17 9.22
N GLN A 388 20.57 7.26 9.76
CA GLN A 388 20.59 5.87 9.31
C GLN A 388 19.25 5.23 9.65
N ASN A 389 18.62 4.62 8.66
CA ASN A 389 17.38 3.90 8.81
C ASN A 389 17.59 2.36 8.77
N ARG A 390 16.54 1.62 9.05
CA ARG A 390 16.59 0.15 9.02
C ARG A 390 17.10 -0.42 7.68
N VAL A 391 16.78 0.24 6.55
CA VAL A 391 17.23 -0.22 5.23
C VAL A 391 18.75 -0.20 5.11
N ILE A 392 19.41 0.86 5.61
CA ILE A 392 20.88 0.97 5.61
C ILE A 392 21.49 -0.11 6.50
N PHE A 393 20.97 -0.32 7.71
CA PHE A 393 21.47 -1.37 8.59
C PHE A 393 21.34 -2.76 7.95
N ASN A 394 20.19 -3.07 7.37
CA ASN A 394 19.98 -4.33 6.68
C ASN A 394 20.94 -4.50 5.47
N THR A 395 21.20 -3.42 4.73
CA THR A 395 22.16 -3.42 3.62
C THR A 395 23.59 -3.68 4.10
N LEU A 396 23.99 -3.07 5.23
CA LEU A 396 25.30 -3.28 5.85
C LEU A 396 25.46 -4.73 6.34
N ILE A 397 24.46 -5.25 7.04
CA ILE A 397 24.44 -6.63 7.52
C ILE A 397 24.58 -7.62 6.34
N ASP A 398 23.83 -7.40 5.24
CA ASP A 398 23.96 -8.23 4.02
C ASP A 398 25.37 -8.10 3.40
N GLY A 399 25.91 -6.87 3.32
CA GLY A 399 27.26 -6.61 2.82
C GLY A 399 28.35 -7.32 3.63
N TYR A 400 28.33 -7.18 4.94
CA TYR A 400 29.27 -7.87 5.85
C TYR A 400 29.13 -9.39 5.76
N CYS A 401 27.91 -9.92 5.78
CA CYS A 401 27.66 -11.37 5.65
C CYS A 401 28.16 -11.94 4.33
N ARG A 402 28.00 -11.23 3.21
CA ARG A 402 28.53 -11.66 1.89
C ARG A 402 30.03 -11.76 1.86
N ARG A 403 30.73 -10.94 2.65
CA ARG A 403 32.19 -10.93 2.78
C ARG A 403 32.71 -11.88 3.87
N GLY A 404 31.82 -12.57 4.57
CA GLY A 404 32.19 -13.43 5.68
C GLY A 404 32.55 -12.71 6.97
N MET A 405 32.33 -11.40 7.03
CA MET A 405 32.62 -10.52 8.18
C MET A 405 31.45 -10.58 9.17
N ILE A 406 31.23 -11.73 9.78
CA ILE A 406 30.06 -11.99 10.62
C ILE A 406 30.09 -11.17 11.92
N ASP A 407 31.27 -10.94 12.49
CA ASP A 407 31.39 -10.16 13.73
C ASP A 407 31.00 -8.70 13.54
N GLU A 408 31.33 -8.13 12.38
CA GLU A 408 30.89 -6.80 11.97
C GLU A 408 29.38 -6.75 11.70
N ALA A 409 28.82 -7.80 11.11
CA ALA A 409 27.37 -7.90 10.95
C ALA A 409 26.62 -7.91 12.30
N TRP A 410 27.15 -8.60 13.30
CA TRP A 410 26.63 -8.60 14.67
C TRP A 410 26.77 -7.24 15.37
N ARG A 411 27.92 -6.57 15.20
CA ARG A 411 28.10 -5.20 15.70
C ARG A 411 27.11 -4.24 15.08
N CYS A 412 26.91 -4.35 13.76
CA CYS A 412 25.94 -3.54 13.02
C CYS A 412 24.51 -3.76 13.54
N GLN A 413 24.12 -5.00 13.80
CA GLN A 413 22.82 -5.33 14.40
C GLN A 413 22.69 -4.73 15.81
N SER A 414 23.72 -4.83 16.64
CA SER A 414 23.69 -4.26 17.99
C SER A 414 23.54 -2.74 17.98
N ILE A 415 24.22 -2.04 17.04
CA ILE A 415 24.07 -0.59 16.85
C ILE A 415 22.65 -0.24 16.39
N MET A 416 22.07 -1.05 15.49
CA MET A 416 20.69 -0.91 15.02
C MET A 416 19.72 -0.96 16.20
N GLU A 417 19.86 -1.96 17.09
CA GLU A 417 19.02 -2.14 18.27
C GLU A 417 19.20 -0.99 19.29
N GLN A 418 20.44 -0.52 19.52
CA GLN A 418 20.73 0.64 20.38
C GLN A 418 20.08 1.95 19.87
N LYS A 419 19.94 2.10 18.56
CA LYS A 419 19.23 3.22 17.94
C LYS A 419 17.71 3.08 17.95
N GLY A 420 17.17 2.05 18.56
CA GLY A 420 15.73 1.80 18.69
C GLY A 420 15.09 1.12 17.48
N PHE A 421 15.88 0.59 16.55
CA PHE A 421 15.37 -0.22 15.46
C PHE A 421 15.45 -1.70 15.86
N GLU A 422 14.31 -2.34 16.06
CA GLU A 422 14.30 -3.80 16.29
C GLU A 422 14.82 -4.53 15.05
N ALA A 423 15.74 -5.48 15.27
CA ALA A 423 16.21 -6.37 14.21
C ALA A 423 15.02 -7.21 13.71
N ASP A 424 14.79 -7.16 12.41
CA ASP A 424 13.70 -7.86 11.78
C ASP A 424 14.11 -9.28 11.32
N VAL A 425 13.13 -10.04 10.86
CA VAL A 425 13.34 -11.38 10.33
C VAL A 425 14.40 -11.40 9.20
N PHE A 426 14.51 -10.29 8.44
CA PHE A 426 15.50 -10.17 7.37
C PHE A 426 16.94 -10.14 7.91
N ALA A 427 17.23 -9.35 8.94
CA ALA A 427 18.56 -9.26 9.55
C ALA A 427 19.02 -10.62 10.09
N TYR A 428 18.16 -11.30 10.86
CA TYR A 428 18.47 -12.62 11.39
C TYR A 428 18.71 -13.68 10.31
N THR A 429 17.84 -13.73 9.28
CA THR A 429 17.99 -14.70 8.18
C THR A 429 19.24 -14.42 7.34
N THR A 430 19.60 -13.16 7.15
CA THR A 430 20.81 -12.76 6.42
C THR A 430 22.07 -13.18 7.17
N ILE A 431 22.14 -12.97 8.48
CA ILE A 431 23.26 -13.43 9.31
C ILE A 431 23.33 -14.95 9.34
N ALA A 432 22.20 -15.65 9.49
CA ALA A 432 22.15 -17.11 9.46
C ALA A 432 22.66 -17.66 8.12
N HIS A 433 22.26 -17.04 7.00
CA HIS A 433 22.78 -17.41 5.68
C HIS A 433 24.29 -17.16 5.54
N GLY A 434 24.79 -16.04 6.06
CA GLY A 434 26.22 -15.73 6.13
C GLY A 434 27.00 -16.80 6.93
N LEU A 435 26.48 -17.18 8.09
CA LEU A 435 27.04 -18.27 8.92
C LEU A 435 27.06 -19.61 8.16
N CYS A 436 25.99 -19.93 7.43
CA CYS A 436 25.93 -21.16 6.63
C CYS A 436 26.97 -21.20 5.51
N LYS A 437 27.33 -20.04 4.92
CA LYS A 437 28.40 -19.96 3.91
C LYS A 437 29.79 -20.21 4.50
N LEU A 438 29.97 -19.94 5.77
CA LEU A 438 31.20 -20.19 6.52
C LEU A 438 31.19 -21.53 7.23
N ASP A 439 30.27 -22.43 6.88
CA ASP A 439 30.08 -23.75 7.50
C ASP A 439 29.80 -23.74 9.03
N ARG A 440 29.43 -22.55 9.58
CA ARG A 440 29.06 -22.35 11.00
C ARG A 440 27.58 -22.71 11.22
N HIS A 441 27.18 -23.94 10.84
CA HIS A 441 25.79 -24.37 10.80
C HIS A 441 25.08 -24.41 12.16
N GLU A 442 25.80 -24.79 13.23
CA GLU A 442 25.21 -24.83 14.58
C GLU A 442 24.86 -23.43 15.11
N GLU A 443 25.69 -22.44 14.80
CA GLU A 443 25.41 -21.06 15.19
C GLU A 443 24.24 -20.47 14.40
N ALA A 444 24.18 -20.74 13.09
CA ALA A 444 23.06 -20.34 12.24
C ALA A 444 21.73 -20.95 12.76
N LYS A 445 21.74 -22.22 13.13
CA LYS A 445 20.58 -22.92 13.69
C LYS A 445 20.14 -22.29 15.01
N ARG A 446 21.07 -22.08 15.97
CA ARG A 446 20.75 -21.42 17.25
C ARG A 446 20.16 -20.03 17.04
N LEU A 447 20.69 -19.26 16.10
CA LEU A 447 20.19 -17.94 15.76
C LEU A 447 18.74 -17.99 15.26
N LEU A 448 18.44 -18.88 14.29
CA LEU A 448 17.09 -19.01 13.75
C LEU A 448 16.08 -19.53 14.79
N LEU A 449 16.50 -20.42 15.68
CA LEU A 449 15.63 -20.88 16.78
C LEU A 449 15.39 -19.78 17.81
N SER A 450 16.39 -18.96 18.12
CA SER A 450 16.23 -17.82 19.04
C SER A 450 15.22 -16.77 18.55
N MET A 451 14.99 -16.68 17.23
CA MET A 451 13.89 -15.84 16.68
C MET A 451 12.53 -16.33 17.16
N VAL A 452 12.32 -17.66 17.17
CA VAL A 452 11.05 -18.26 17.62
C VAL A 452 10.83 -17.99 19.09
N ASP A 453 11.90 -18.09 19.91
CA ASP A 453 11.84 -17.81 21.35
C ASP A 453 11.50 -16.33 21.64
N ARG A 454 11.87 -15.42 20.73
CA ARG A 454 11.51 -13.99 20.79
C ARG A 454 10.12 -13.69 20.22
N GLY A 455 9.33 -14.71 19.85
CA GLY A 455 7.98 -14.56 19.29
C GLY A 455 7.95 -14.11 17.83
N MET A 456 9.07 -14.12 17.10
CA MET A 456 9.12 -13.80 15.68
C MET A 456 8.70 -15.02 14.85
N ALA A 457 7.79 -14.83 13.89
CA ALA A 457 7.43 -15.87 12.95
C ALA A 457 8.58 -16.11 11.95
N LEU A 458 8.96 -17.37 11.75
CA LEU A 458 9.90 -17.74 10.70
C LEU A 458 9.24 -17.51 9.33
N ASN A 459 9.95 -16.81 8.45
CA ASN A 459 9.54 -16.66 7.06
C ASN A 459 10.04 -17.83 6.21
N MET A 460 9.62 -17.85 4.95
CA MET A 460 10.03 -18.86 3.97
C MET A 460 11.56 -19.04 3.88
N VAL A 461 12.33 -17.93 3.93
CA VAL A 461 13.80 -17.97 3.84
C VAL A 461 14.40 -18.65 5.07
N ALA A 462 13.92 -18.31 6.28
CA ALA A 462 14.37 -18.93 7.53
C ALA A 462 14.10 -20.45 7.54
N PHE A 463 12.90 -20.86 7.15
CA PHE A 463 12.55 -22.29 7.03
C PHE A 463 13.46 -23.01 6.03
N THR A 464 13.66 -22.43 4.84
CA THR A 464 14.54 -23.03 3.81
C THR A 464 15.97 -23.15 4.30
N THR A 465 16.47 -22.15 5.01
CA THR A 465 17.83 -22.19 5.60
C THR A 465 17.94 -23.28 6.67
N LEU A 466 16.93 -23.45 7.53
CA LEU A 466 16.90 -24.56 8.52
C LEU A 466 16.89 -25.93 7.84
N ILE A 467 16.12 -26.09 6.76
CA ILE A 467 16.08 -27.33 5.98
C ILE A 467 17.48 -27.63 5.42
N ASP A 468 18.15 -26.63 4.82
CA ASP A 468 19.52 -26.81 4.29
C ASP A 468 20.52 -27.18 5.40
N ILE A 469 20.44 -26.52 6.57
CA ILE A 469 21.28 -26.85 7.74
C ILE A 469 21.06 -28.30 8.17
N TYR A 470 19.81 -28.74 8.37
CA TYR A 470 19.51 -30.10 8.77
C TYR A 470 19.97 -31.14 7.72
N CYS A 471 19.82 -30.82 6.44
CA CYS A 471 20.30 -31.65 5.34
C CYS A 471 21.83 -31.80 5.35
N LYS A 472 22.57 -30.73 5.56
CA LYS A 472 24.04 -30.75 5.66
C LYS A 472 24.52 -31.56 6.87
N GLN A 473 23.79 -31.51 7.99
CA GLN A 473 24.01 -32.31 9.18
C GLN A 473 23.59 -33.79 9.01
N GLY A 474 22.92 -34.13 7.91
CA GLY A 474 22.37 -35.47 7.67
C GLY A 474 21.11 -35.80 8.49
N ASN A 475 20.53 -34.79 9.14
CA ASN A 475 19.30 -34.94 9.92
C ASN A 475 18.05 -34.72 9.06
N PHE A 476 17.77 -35.68 8.19
CA PHE A 476 16.64 -35.60 7.26
C PHE A 476 15.26 -35.70 7.93
N VAL A 477 15.21 -36.25 9.14
CA VAL A 477 13.97 -36.36 9.92
C VAL A 477 13.50 -34.97 10.31
N GLU A 478 14.39 -34.14 10.88
CA GLU A 478 14.09 -32.77 11.24
C GLU A 478 13.89 -31.86 10.00
N ALA A 479 14.63 -32.08 8.91
CA ALA A 479 14.40 -31.38 7.66
C ALA A 479 12.98 -31.60 7.13
N LYS A 480 12.47 -32.81 7.11
CA LYS A 480 11.08 -33.13 6.73
C LYS A 480 10.06 -32.56 7.73
N ARG A 481 10.39 -32.59 9.02
CA ARG A 481 9.53 -32.00 10.06
C ARG A 481 9.39 -30.50 9.85
N THR A 482 10.47 -29.81 9.52
CA THR A 482 10.50 -28.37 9.24
C THR A 482 9.60 -27.99 8.05
N ILE A 483 9.56 -28.82 6.98
CA ILE A 483 8.63 -28.61 5.86
C ILE A 483 7.16 -28.71 6.32
N ARG A 484 6.84 -29.71 7.17
CA ARG A 484 5.46 -29.85 7.70
C ARG A 484 5.09 -28.72 8.66
N GLU A 485 6.05 -28.26 9.47
CA GLU A 485 5.85 -27.11 10.34
C GLU A 485 5.58 -25.82 9.53
N MET A 486 6.31 -25.60 8.45
CA MET A 486 6.08 -24.51 7.50
C MET A 486 4.63 -24.53 6.97
N GLU A 487 4.15 -25.71 6.53
CA GLU A 487 2.77 -25.90 6.08
C GLU A 487 1.73 -25.61 7.19
N SER A 488 2.00 -26.10 8.41
CA SER A 488 1.08 -25.91 9.54
C SER A 488 0.93 -24.45 9.98
N LYS A 489 1.96 -23.63 9.73
CA LYS A 489 1.95 -22.18 9.98
C LYS A 489 1.39 -21.35 8.82
N GLY A 490 0.86 -22.02 7.78
CA GLY A 490 0.25 -21.36 6.63
C GLY A 490 1.23 -20.88 5.55
N GLU A 491 2.53 -21.14 5.75
CA GLU A 491 3.56 -20.85 4.76
C GLU A 491 3.62 -21.99 3.73
N LYS A 492 3.37 -21.71 2.47
CA LYS A 492 3.43 -22.72 1.41
C LYS A 492 4.87 -23.06 1.08
N PRO A 493 5.30 -24.35 1.20
CA PRO A 493 6.61 -24.75 0.74
C PRO A 493 6.81 -24.41 -0.73
N THR A 494 8.00 -23.92 -1.07
CA THR A 494 8.37 -23.60 -2.44
C THR A 494 9.25 -24.68 -3.06
N VAL A 495 9.43 -24.60 -4.38
CA VAL A 495 10.41 -25.44 -5.10
C VAL A 495 11.79 -25.36 -4.46
N VAL A 496 12.19 -24.19 -3.93
CA VAL A 496 13.49 -23.98 -3.29
C VAL A 496 13.64 -24.81 -2.01
N ALA A 497 12.59 -24.91 -1.18
CA ALA A 497 12.61 -25.72 0.05
C ALA A 497 12.75 -27.22 -0.27
N TYR A 498 12.02 -27.72 -1.29
CA TYR A 498 12.16 -29.09 -1.76
C TYR A 498 13.51 -29.34 -2.41
N ASN A 499 14.04 -28.39 -3.18
CA ASN A 499 15.36 -28.49 -3.79
C ASN A 499 16.48 -28.59 -2.75
N ALA A 500 16.38 -27.88 -1.62
CA ALA A 500 17.32 -28.02 -0.51
C ALA A 500 17.33 -29.46 0.04
N LEU A 501 16.15 -30.07 0.22
CA LEU A 501 16.03 -31.45 0.71
C LEU A 501 16.54 -32.46 -0.33
N ILE A 502 16.19 -32.29 -1.61
CA ILE A 502 16.67 -33.13 -2.73
C ILE A 502 18.20 -33.07 -2.81
N ASN A 503 18.79 -31.87 -2.77
CA ASN A 503 20.23 -31.67 -2.79
C ASN A 503 20.92 -32.36 -1.59
N GLY A 504 20.32 -32.27 -0.42
CA GLY A 504 20.80 -32.98 0.77
C GLY A 504 20.85 -34.50 0.56
N TYR A 505 19.78 -35.08 0.02
CA TYR A 505 19.72 -36.52 -0.29
C TYR A 505 20.73 -36.91 -1.37
N CYS A 506 20.87 -36.13 -2.45
CA CYS A 506 21.83 -36.36 -3.52
C CYS A 506 23.27 -36.39 -2.99
N LYS A 507 23.66 -35.43 -2.13
CA LYS A 507 24.99 -35.36 -1.51
C LYS A 507 25.31 -36.57 -0.60
N LYS A 508 24.29 -37.22 -0.07
CA LYS A 508 24.44 -38.44 0.74
C LYS A 508 24.16 -39.72 -0.05
N SER A 509 24.08 -39.62 -1.39
CA SER A 509 23.80 -40.75 -2.30
C SER A 509 22.49 -41.50 -2.00
N MET A 510 21.53 -40.80 -1.36
CA MET A 510 20.21 -41.36 -1.02
C MET A 510 19.22 -41.09 -2.17
N MET A 511 19.50 -41.61 -3.37
CA MET A 511 18.77 -41.24 -4.60
C MET A 511 17.31 -41.67 -4.58
N LYS A 512 16.96 -42.80 -3.95
CA LYS A 512 15.56 -43.24 -3.77
C LYS A 512 14.71 -42.17 -3.06
N GLU A 513 15.25 -41.61 -1.98
CA GLU A 513 14.56 -40.56 -1.22
C GLU A 513 14.51 -39.20 -1.98
N ALA A 514 15.55 -38.89 -2.76
CA ALA A 514 15.58 -37.72 -3.61
C ALA A 514 14.45 -37.75 -4.67
N HIS A 515 14.32 -38.89 -5.38
CA HIS A 515 13.24 -39.08 -6.35
C HIS A 515 11.84 -39.10 -5.71
N LYS A 516 11.71 -39.69 -4.54
CA LYS A 516 10.45 -39.68 -3.77
C LYS A 516 10.07 -38.26 -3.41
N THR A 517 11.02 -37.44 -2.98
CA THR A 517 10.81 -36.03 -2.62
C THR A 517 10.42 -35.20 -3.83
N ARG A 518 11.02 -35.43 -5.02
CA ARG A 518 10.60 -34.81 -6.28
C ARG A 518 9.13 -35.14 -6.58
N LYS A 519 8.75 -36.42 -6.51
CA LYS A 519 7.36 -36.83 -6.76
C LYS A 519 6.38 -36.20 -5.77
N GLU A 520 6.75 -36.13 -4.49
CA GLU A 520 5.95 -35.45 -3.46
C GLU A 520 5.73 -33.98 -3.79
N MET A 521 6.77 -33.27 -4.24
CA MET A 521 6.69 -31.88 -4.70
C MET A 521 5.74 -31.74 -5.90
N GLU A 522 5.85 -32.59 -6.91
CA GLU A 522 5.01 -32.60 -8.11
C GLU A 522 3.52 -32.86 -7.77
N VAL A 523 3.23 -33.80 -6.85
CA VAL A 523 1.87 -34.09 -6.36
C VAL A 523 1.25 -32.87 -5.67
N LYS A 524 2.05 -32.03 -5.02
CA LYS A 524 1.60 -30.76 -4.41
C LYS A 524 1.45 -29.62 -5.43
N GLY A 525 1.60 -29.90 -6.72
CA GLY A 525 1.46 -28.91 -7.80
C GLY A 525 2.69 -28.02 -8.00
N LEU A 526 3.82 -28.35 -7.39
CA LEU A 526 5.08 -27.64 -7.57
C LEU A 526 5.87 -28.33 -8.70
N MET A 527 6.05 -27.65 -9.82
CA MET A 527 6.80 -28.21 -10.96
C MET A 527 8.30 -28.18 -10.67
N ALA A 528 8.97 -29.31 -10.95
CA ALA A 528 10.42 -29.39 -10.89
C ALA A 528 11.05 -28.45 -11.92
N ASP A 529 12.04 -27.68 -11.51
CA ASP A 529 12.76 -26.72 -12.33
C ASP A 529 14.10 -27.27 -12.87
N VAL A 530 14.83 -26.48 -13.64
CA VAL A 530 16.15 -26.84 -14.17
C VAL A 530 17.11 -27.17 -13.03
N TYR A 531 17.03 -26.47 -11.89
CA TYR A 531 17.89 -26.75 -10.74
C TYR A 531 17.58 -28.11 -10.11
N THR A 532 16.30 -28.48 -9.99
CA THR A 532 15.87 -29.80 -9.48
C THR A 532 16.48 -30.92 -10.33
N TYR A 533 16.33 -30.84 -11.66
CA TYR A 533 16.86 -31.85 -12.56
C TYR A 533 18.39 -31.89 -12.56
N THR A 534 19.05 -30.73 -12.59
CA THR A 534 20.52 -30.65 -12.51
C THR A 534 21.05 -31.30 -11.24
N THR A 535 20.36 -31.06 -10.10
CA THR A 535 20.74 -31.65 -8.81
C THR A 535 20.56 -33.17 -8.80
N LEU A 536 19.49 -33.69 -9.39
CA LEU A 536 19.26 -35.14 -9.51
C LEU A 536 20.27 -35.77 -10.46
N VAL A 537 20.54 -35.19 -11.63
CA VAL A 537 21.59 -35.65 -12.56
C VAL A 537 22.94 -35.71 -11.85
N HIS A 538 23.29 -34.66 -11.08
CA HIS A 538 24.53 -34.66 -10.29
C HIS A 538 24.58 -35.79 -9.24
N GLY A 539 23.46 -35.98 -8.52
CA GLY A 539 23.35 -37.05 -7.54
C GLY A 539 23.50 -38.44 -8.12
N GLU A 540 22.88 -38.72 -9.28
CA GLU A 540 23.01 -39.99 -9.99
C GLU A 540 24.42 -40.18 -10.55
N CYS A 541 25.06 -39.14 -11.06
CA CYS A 541 26.46 -39.20 -11.48
C CYS A 541 27.41 -39.52 -10.31
N ILE A 542 27.21 -38.90 -9.14
CA ILE A 542 28.01 -39.19 -7.95
C ILE A 542 27.77 -40.62 -7.45
N SER A 543 26.54 -41.12 -7.55
CA SER A 543 26.17 -42.46 -7.13
C SER A 543 26.56 -43.55 -8.13
N GLY A 544 27.15 -43.18 -9.26
CA GLY A 544 27.58 -44.10 -10.33
C GLY A 544 26.46 -44.55 -11.28
N ASN A 545 25.27 -44.06 -11.13
CA ASN A 545 24.09 -44.44 -11.93
C ASN A 545 23.98 -43.60 -13.21
N ILE A 546 24.97 -43.70 -14.10
CA ILE A 546 25.09 -42.81 -15.26
C ILE A 546 23.92 -42.95 -16.24
N ASP A 547 23.34 -44.15 -16.39
CA ASP A 547 22.22 -44.37 -17.30
C ASP A 547 20.93 -43.64 -16.80
N GLU A 548 20.71 -43.63 -15.48
CA GLU A 548 19.61 -42.87 -14.90
C GLU A 548 19.86 -41.36 -14.99
N ALA A 549 21.11 -40.90 -14.83
CA ALA A 549 21.49 -39.50 -15.06
C ALA A 549 21.22 -39.08 -16.51
N ALA A 550 21.59 -39.91 -17.49
CA ALA A 550 21.35 -39.69 -18.92
C ALA A 550 19.83 -39.63 -19.24
N ARG A 551 19.05 -40.53 -18.60
CA ARG A 551 17.58 -40.51 -18.70
C ARG A 551 16.99 -39.20 -18.20
N LEU A 552 17.39 -38.76 -17.01
CA LEU A 552 16.93 -37.48 -16.44
C LEU A 552 17.32 -36.29 -17.31
N PHE A 553 18.54 -36.30 -17.85
CA PHE A 553 19.01 -35.26 -18.76
C PHE A 553 18.14 -35.21 -20.03
N SER A 554 17.80 -36.36 -20.63
CA SER A 554 16.94 -36.45 -21.82
C SER A 554 15.47 -36.13 -21.53
N GLU A 555 15.00 -36.26 -20.30
CA GLU A 555 13.65 -35.87 -19.86
C GLU A 555 13.47 -34.35 -19.80
N MET A 556 14.52 -33.57 -19.56
CA MET A 556 14.43 -32.11 -19.42
C MET A 556 13.79 -31.40 -20.63
N PRO A 557 14.23 -31.61 -21.87
CA PRO A 557 13.62 -30.96 -23.02
C PRO A 557 12.15 -31.38 -23.22
N GLN A 558 11.78 -32.61 -22.90
CA GLN A 558 10.40 -33.10 -22.98
C GLN A 558 9.46 -32.36 -22.00
N LYS A 559 10.00 -31.86 -20.90
CA LYS A 559 9.31 -31.02 -19.92
C LYS A 559 9.50 -29.51 -20.16
N HIS A 560 9.96 -29.12 -21.32
CA HIS A 560 10.26 -27.73 -21.68
C HIS A 560 11.33 -27.06 -20.78
N LEU A 561 12.21 -27.87 -20.18
CA LEU A 561 13.34 -27.38 -19.40
C LEU A 561 14.60 -27.40 -20.26
N VAL A 562 15.21 -26.25 -20.46
CA VAL A 562 16.45 -26.15 -21.27
C VAL A 562 17.65 -26.40 -20.35
N PRO A 563 18.46 -27.45 -20.61
CA PRO A 563 19.70 -27.67 -19.86
C PRO A 563 20.64 -26.47 -19.96
N ASN A 564 21.19 -26.04 -18.83
CA ASN A 564 22.15 -24.93 -18.77
C ASN A 564 23.60 -25.44 -18.76
N ILE A 565 24.57 -24.53 -18.72
CA ILE A 565 26.00 -24.84 -18.69
C ILE A 565 26.32 -25.84 -17.58
N ILE A 566 25.76 -25.64 -16.36
CA ILE A 566 26.00 -26.50 -15.21
C ILE A 566 25.48 -27.93 -15.46
N THR A 567 24.28 -28.05 -16.07
CA THR A 567 23.70 -29.38 -16.36
C THR A 567 24.56 -30.16 -17.34
N TYR A 568 25.04 -29.49 -18.40
CA TYR A 568 25.98 -30.11 -19.35
C TYR A 568 27.30 -30.48 -18.68
N SER A 569 27.92 -29.58 -17.91
CA SER A 569 29.18 -29.80 -17.20
C SER A 569 29.11 -31.00 -16.27
N VAL A 570 28.03 -31.11 -15.51
CA VAL A 570 27.79 -32.24 -14.60
C VAL A 570 27.67 -33.57 -15.34
N MET A 571 26.90 -33.60 -16.44
CA MET A 571 26.70 -34.83 -17.22
C MET A 571 27.96 -35.26 -17.93
N ILE A 572 28.70 -34.33 -18.58
CA ILE A 572 29.98 -34.57 -19.22
C ILE A 572 31.00 -35.11 -18.21
N SER A 573 31.09 -34.47 -17.04
CA SER A 573 32.01 -34.94 -15.97
C SER A 573 31.65 -36.34 -15.45
N GLY A 574 30.33 -36.62 -15.32
CA GLY A 574 29.85 -37.95 -14.92
C GLY A 574 30.24 -39.03 -15.94
N LEU A 575 29.98 -38.82 -17.20
CA LEU A 575 30.35 -39.73 -18.31
C LEU A 575 31.86 -39.94 -18.41
N SER A 576 32.62 -38.87 -18.29
CA SER A 576 34.08 -38.90 -18.35
C SER A 576 34.68 -39.75 -17.20
N LYS A 577 34.14 -39.66 -16.00
CA LYS A 577 34.59 -40.43 -14.85
C LYS A 577 34.36 -41.93 -15.00
N VAL A 578 33.34 -42.35 -15.72
CA VAL A 578 33.00 -43.76 -15.97
C VAL A 578 33.64 -44.29 -17.26
N GLY A 579 34.43 -43.45 -17.96
CA GLY A 579 35.14 -43.85 -19.19
C GLY A 579 34.28 -43.84 -20.47
N ARG A 580 33.04 -43.26 -20.42
CA ARG A 580 32.15 -43.15 -21.60
C ARG A 580 32.48 -41.88 -22.39
N SER A 581 33.73 -41.81 -22.89
CA SER A 581 34.31 -40.62 -23.50
C SER A 581 33.57 -40.20 -24.78
N GLU A 582 33.14 -41.17 -25.61
CA GLU A 582 32.42 -40.85 -26.88
C GLU A 582 31.09 -40.09 -26.59
N GLU A 583 30.39 -40.50 -25.56
CA GLU A 583 29.13 -39.82 -25.18
C GLU A 583 29.38 -38.45 -24.54
N ALA A 584 30.45 -38.33 -23.75
CA ALA A 584 30.88 -37.07 -23.21
C ALA A 584 31.23 -36.04 -24.32
N PHE A 585 31.93 -36.47 -25.36
CA PHE A 585 32.23 -35.62 -26.54
C PHE A 585 30.97 -35.25 -27.32
N LYS A 586 30.02 -36.18 -27.51
CA LYS A 586 28.72 -35.86 -28.14
C LYS A 586 27.95 -34.78 -27.38
N LEU A 587 27.93 -34.87 -26.06
CA LEU A 587 27.27 -33.84 -25.22
C LEU A 587 28.03 -32.50 -25.28
N TYR A 588 29.34 -32.51 -25.38
CA TYR A 588 30.12 -31.29 -25.58
C TYR A 588 29.77 -30.60 -26.92
N ASP A 589 29.62 -31.37 -27.98
CA ASP A 589 29.22 -30.82 -29.29
C ASP A 589 27.79 -30.25 -29.22
N GLN A 590 26.84 -30.97 -28.59
CA GLN A 590 25.49 -30.46 -28.36
C GLN A 590 25.47 -29.17 -27.52
N MET A 591 26.32 -29.06 -26.50
CA MET A 591 26.49 -27.86 -25.69
C MET A 591 26.91 -26.65 -26.54
N LYS A 592 27.87 -26.86 -27.48
CA LYS A 592 28.32 -25.82 -28.41
C LYS A 592 27.24 -25.44 -29.42
N GLU A 593 26.51 -26.42 -29.97
CA GLU A 593 25.38 -26.19 -30.87
C GLU A 593 24.27 -25.40 -30.21
N ALA A 594 24.06 -25.60 -28.90
CA ALA A 594 23.13 -24.80 -28.09
C ALA A 594 23.64 -23.37 -27.79
N GLY A 595 24.82 -22.99 -28.29
CA GLY A 595 25.40 -21.66 -28.07
C GLY A 595 26.00 -21.44 -26.66
N LEU A 596 26.22 -22.53 -25.91
CA LEU A 596 26.78 -22.45 -24.57
C LEU A 596 28.31 -22.55 -24.61
N THR A 597 29.00 -21.65 -23.90
CA THR A 597 30.48 -21.69 -23.81
C THR A 597 30.91 -22.66 -22.70
N PRO A 598 31.71 -23.71 -23.04
CA PRO A 598 32.22 -24.63 -22.04
C PRO A 598 33.11 -23.93 -21.03
N ASP A 599 33.02 -24.34 -19.79
CA ASP A 599 33.87 -23.87 -18.70
C ASP A 599 35.11 -24.74 -18.49
N ASP A 600 36.04 -24.31 -17.63
CA ASP A 600 37.28 -25.04 -17.34
C ASP A 600 37.03 -26.45 -16.79
N THR A 601 35.89 -26.67 -16.13
CA THR A 601 35.54 -27.99 -15.58
C THR A 601 35.20 -29.00 -16.68
N VAL A 602 34.54 -28.54 -17.75
CA VAL A 602 34.25 -29.38 -18.92
C VAL A 602 35.55 -29.78 -19.62
N TYR A 603 36.44 -28.82 -19.85
CA TYR A 603 37.75 -29.11 -20.49
C TYR A 603 38.59 -30.08 -19.66
N ALA A 604 38.71 -29.85 -18.35
CA ALA A 604 39.42 -30.71 -17.42
C ALA A 604 38.86 -32.13 -17.42
N SER A 605 37.53 -32.28 -17.45
CA SER A 605 36.85 -33.59 -17.45
C SER A 605 37.09 -34.35 -18.75
N LEU A 606 37.04 -33.68 -19.90
CA LEU A 606 37.30 -34.30 -21.20
C LEU A 606 38.79 -34.73 -21.38
N VAL A 607 39.73 -33.85 -20.98
CA VAL A 607 41.17 -34.17 -21.02
C VAL A 607 41.49 -35.35 -20.09
N GLY A 608 40.90 -35.37 -18.87
CA GLY A 608 41.04 -36.47 -17.94
C GLY A 608 40.54 -37.80 -18.48
N SER A 609 39.48 -37.82 -19.28
CA SER A 609 38.94 -39.03 -19.91
C SER A 609 39.82 -39.61 -21.03
N LEU A 610 40.64 -38.77 -21.68
CA LEU A 610 41.58 -39.20 -22.69
C LEU A 610 42.83 -39.87 -22.12
N HIS A 611 43.17 -39.63 -20.87
CA HIS A 611 44.35 -40.16 -20.18
C HIS A 611 44.04 -41.37 -19.27
N SER A 612 42.77 -41.75 -19.15
CA SER A 612 42.38 -42.96 -18.40
C SER A 612 42.63 -44.19 -19.29
N PRO A 613 43.49 -45.14 -18.93
CA PRO A 613 43.68 -46.35 -19.70
C PRO A 613 42.35 -47.10 -19.79
N THR A 614 41.89 -47.38 -21.02
CA THR A 614 40.81 -48.33 -21.30
C THR A 614 41.17 -49.66 -20.68
N THR A 615 40.59 -50.00 -19.52
CA THR A 615 40.59 -51.34 -18.95
C THR A 615 39.39 -52.12 -19.45
#